data_9b05accd7bf7df5fde7cdef54462f0db
#
_entry.id   9b05accd7bf7df5fde7cdef54462f0db
#
_cell.length_a   1.000
_cell.length_b   1.000
_cell.length_c   1.000
_cell.angle_alpha   90.00
_cell.angle_beta   90.00
_cell.angle_gamma   90.00
#
_symmetry.space_group_name_H-M   'P 1'
#
loop_
_entity.id
_entity.type
_entity.pdbx_description
1 polymer ?
#
loop_
_entity_poly.entity_id
_entity_poly.type
_entity_poly.pdbx_seq_one_letter_code
_entity_poly.pdbx_strand_id
1 'polypeptide(L)'
;MPRKQRRMALRVALSVKSQEGAVRVVEEIALEAPKTSVVANLFDQLGAGARTLFVIPEHDLMLEKSARNLAGVKTILATNLNPTDVLIADTLIFTRSALIQIEEWLS
;
A
#
# COMPACT_ATOMS: atom_id res chain seq x y z
N MET A 1 10.99 17.67 -5.84
CA MET A 1 11.81 17.20 -4.71
C MET A 1 12.94 16.32 -5.24
N PRO A 2 14.20 16.60 -4.86
CA PRO A 2 15.31 15.75 -5.27
C PRO A 2 15.14 14.30 -4.80
N ARG A 3 15.63 13.37 -5.61
CA ARG A 3 15.48 11.93 -5.35
C ARG A 3 15.95 11.51 -3.95
N LYS A 4 17.11 12.02 -3.55
CA LYS A 4 17.70 11.68 -2.24
C LYS A 4 16.83 12.17 -1.08
N GLN A 5 16.30 13.37 -1.16
CA GLN A 5 15.42 13.94 -0.13
C GLN A 5 14.09 13.18 -0.08
N ARG A 6 13.56 12.81 -1.24
CA ARG A 6 12.33 12.01 -1.32
C ARG A 6 12.50 10.66 -0.63
N ARG A 7 13.63 10.01 -0.88
CA ARG A 7 13.93 8.72 -0.25
C ARG A 7 14.01 8.85 1.27
N MET A 8 14.71 9.86 1.76
CA MET A 8 14.84 10.11 3.19
C MET A 8 13.48 10.42 3.83
N ALA A 9 12.69 11.29 3.21
CA ALA A 9 11.36 11.64 3.70
C ALA A 9 10.43 10.42 3.74
N LEU A 10 10.50 9.58 2.72
CA LEU A 10 9.69 8.35 2.66
C LEU A 10 10.11 7.38 3.76
N ARG A 11 11.40 7.24 4.01
CA ARG A 11 11.92 6.39 5.07
C ARG A 11 11.39 6.83 6.44
N VAL A 12 11.40 8.13 6.71
CA VAL A 12 10.89 8.68 7.96
C VAL A 12 9.38 8.43 8.09
N ALA A 13 8.62 8.70 7.03
CA ALA A 13 7.17 8.50 7.03
C ALA A 13 6.80 7.03 7.28
N LEU A 14 7.49 6.10 6.65
CA LEU A 14 7.24 4.67 6.85
C LEU A 14 7.61 4.23 8.26
N SER A 15 8.69 4.79 8.84
CA SER A 15 9.07 4.50 10.22
C SER A 15 7.98 4.94 11.19
N VAL A 16 7.42 6.13 11.00
CA VAL A 16 6.33 6.63 11.85
C VAL A 16 5.12 5.71 11.77
N LYS A 17 4.72 5.33 10.57
CA LYS A 17 3.56 4.44 10.37
C LYS A 17 3.80 3.05 10.95
N SER A 18 5.00 2.54 10.84
CA SER A 18 5.38 1.25 11.42
C SER A 18 5.27 1.28 12.94
N GLN A 19 5.75 2.37 13.58
CA GLN A 19 5.67 2.55 15.03
C GLN A 19 4.22 2.66 15.51
N GLU A 20 3.34 3.25 14.70
CA GLU A 20 1.92 3.34 15.00
C GLU A 20 1.19 2.00 14.82
N GLY A 21 1.83 0.98 14.28
CA GLY A 21 1.21 -0.29 13.96
C GLY A 21 0.29 -0.24 12.76
N ALA A 22 0.47 0.75 11.89
CA ALA A 22 -0.40 0.99 10.74
C ALA A 22 0.01 0.22 9.47
N VAL A 23 1.16 -0.47 9.49
CA VAL A 23 1.66 -1.18 8.32
C VAL A 23 1.22 -2.65 8.37
N ARG A 24 0.64 -3.12 7.26
CA ARG A 24 0.22 -4.51 7.10
C ARG A 24 0.84 -5.08 5.83
N VAL A 25 1.22 -6.34 5.86
CA VAL A 25 1.79 -7.03 4.70
C VAL A 25 0.91 -8.23 4.38
N VAL A 26 0.59 -8.39 3.09
CA VAL A 26 -0.19 -9.53 2.60
C VAL A 26 0.61 -10.28 1.56
N GLU A 27 0.32 -11.57 1.42
CA GLU A 27 0.87 -12.36 0.32
C GLU A 27 0.26 -11.86 -1.00
N GLU A 28 0.88 -12.24 -2.11
CA GLU A 28 0.38 -11.85 -3.42
C GLU A 28 -1.07 -12.29 -3.61
N ILE A 29 -1.89 -11.38 -4.09
CA ILE A 29 -3.30 -11.65 -4.36
C ILE A 29 -3.46 -11.94 -5.85
N ALA A 30 -3.85 -13.17 -6.17
CA ALA A 30 -4.09 -13.59 -7.55
C ALA A 30 -5.60 -13.63 -7.81
N LEU A 31 -6.08 -12.81 -8.73
CA LEU A 31 -7.49 -12.75 -9.11
C LEU A 31 -7.63 -13.05 -10.60
N GLU A 32 -8.50 -13.99 -10.94
CA GLU A 32 -8.83 -14.31 -12.34
C GLU A 32 -9.83 -13.30 -12.91
N ALA A 33 -10.64 -12.69 -12.04
CA ALA A 33 -11.61 -11.68 -12.41
C ALA A 33 -11.75 -10.68 -11.26
N PRO A 34 -12.23 -9.45 -11.52
CA PRO A 34 -12.43 -8.49 -10.43
C PRO A 34 -13.41 -9.02 -9.40
N LYS A 35 -13.00 -9.03 -8.12
CA LYS A 35 -13.83 -9.49 -7.01
C LYS A 35 -13.67 -8.56 -5.82
N THR A 36 -14.50 -7.53 -5.78
CA THR A 36 -14.46 -6.52 -4.73
C THR A 36 -14.68 -7.14 -3.35
N SER A 37 -15.56 -8.14 -3.23
CA SER A 37 -15.85 -8.78 -1.95
C SER A 37 -14.64 -9.49 -1.35
N VAL A 38 -13.81 -10.12 -2.18
CA VAL A 38 -12.60 -10.81 -1.71
C VAL A 38 -11.62 -9.81 -1.11
N VAL A 39 -11.39 -8.69 -1.82
CA VAL A 39 -10.47 -7.65 -1.36
C VAL A 39 -11.04 -6.95 -0.12
N ALA A 40 -12.33 -6.66 -0.10
CA ALA A 40 -12.98 -6.03 1.05
C ALA A 40 -12.85 -6.90 2.31
N ASN A 41 -13.09 -8.20 2.20
CA ASN A 41 -12.96 -9.11 3.33
C ASN A 41 -11.52 -9.18 3.84
N LEU A 42 -10.56 -9.19 2.92
CA LEU A 42 -9.15 -9.21 3.30
C LEU A 42 -8.77 -7.95 4.07
N PHE A 43 -9.21 -6.79 3.60
CA PHE A 43 -8.90 -5.52 4.27
C PHE A 43 -9.57 -5.42 5.63
N ASP A 44 -10.80 -5.93 5.77
CA ASP A 44 -11.49 -6.01 7.05
C ASP A 44 -10.69 -6.86 8.05
N GLN A 45 -10.21 -8.01 7.63
CA GLN A 45 -9.41 -8.89 8.48
C GLN A 45 -8.10 -8.25 8.91
N LEU A 46 -7.55 -7.35 8.09
CA LEU A 46 -6.32 -6.64 8.40
C LEU A 46 -6.55 -5.40 9.27
N GLY A 47 -7.80 -5.07 9.57
CA GLY A 47 -8.12 -3.91 10.39
C GLY A 47 -7.91 -2.60 9.66
N ALA A 48 -8.16 -2.56 8.35
CA ALA A 48 -7.99 -1.36 7.56
C ALA A 48 -8.85 -0.21 8.08
N GLY A 49 -8.24 0.97 8.21
CA GLY A 49 -8.94 2.17 8.68
C GLY A 49 -9.71 2.87 7.56
N ALA A 50 -10.18 4.09 7.85
CA ALA A 50 -10.98 4.88 6.92
C ALA A 50 -10.20 5.28 5.67
N ARG A 51 -8.88 5.46 5.79
CA ARG A 51 -8.00 5.83 4.68
C ARG A 51 -6.92 4.77 4.54
N THR A 52 -7.06 3.91 3.55
CA THR A 52 -6.14 2.82 3.33
C THR A 52 -5.36 3.05 2.04
N LEU A 53 -4.04 2.95 2.12
CA LEU A 53 -3.17 3.00 0.97
C LEU A 53 -2.71 1.58 0.66
N PHE A 54 -3.09 1.09 -0.52
CA PHE A 54 -2.72 -0.26 -0.96
C PHE A 54 -1.58 -0.16 -1.97
N VAL A 55 -0.42 -0.68 -1.58
CA VAL A 55 0.80 -0.57 -2.39
C VAL A 55 1.07 -1.88 -3.10
N ILE A 56 1.16 -1.82 -4.42
CA ILE A 56 1.42 -2.97 -5.29
C ILE A 56 2.70 -2.77 -6.08
N PRO A 57 3.39 -3.86 -6.49
CA PRO A 57 4.68 -3.73 -7.17
C PRO A 57 4.55 -3.25 -8.62
N GLU A 58 3.49 -3.66 -9.30
CA GLU A 58 3.23 -3.32 -10.70
C GLU A 58 1.74 -3.32 -10.95
N HIS A 59 1.33 -2.77 -12.09
CA HIS A 59 -0.09 -2.72 -12.44
C HIS A 59 -0.68 -4.12 -12.52
N ASP A 60 -1.80 -4.32 -11.82
CA ASP A 60 -2.59 -5.53 -11.85
C ASP A 60 -4.05 -5.10 -12.04
N LEU A 61 -4.53 -5.23 -13.27
CA LEU A 61 -5.82 -4.69 -13.66
C LEU A 61 -6.98 -5.27 -12.84
N MET A 62 -6.94 -6.57 -12.56
CA MET A 62 -7.99 -7.23 -11.79
C MET A 62 -8.00 -6.75 -10.34
N LEU A 63 -6.82 -6.65 -9.75
CA LEU A 63 -6.67 -6.20 -8.37
C LEU A 63 -7.05 -4.73 -8.22
N GLU A 64 -6.58 -3.89 -9.12
CA GLU A 64 -6.89 -2.45 -9.09
C GLU A 64 -8.39 -2.20 -9.25
N LYS A 65 -9.06 -2.91 -10.15
CA LYS A 65 -10.50 -2.79 -10.34
C LYS A 65 -11.27 -3.24 -9.09
N SER A 66 -10.82 -4.32 -8.46
CA SER A 66 -11.44 -4.84 -7.24
C SER A 66 -11.31 -3.86 -6.08
N ALA A 67 -10.14 -3.25 -5.93
CA ALA A 67 -9.88 -2.31 -4.83
C ALA A 67 -10.51 -0.94 -5.07
N ARG A 68 -10.61 -0.50 -6.32
CA ARG A 68 -11.10 0.84 -6.68
C ARG A 68 -12.52 1.11 -6.21
N ASN A 69 -13.35 0.07 -6.13
CA ASN A 69 -14.73 0.21 -5.69
C ASN A 69 -14.89 0.32 -4.16
N LEU A 70 -13.79 0.15 -3.41
CA LEU A 70 -13.83 0.24 -1.96
C LEU A 70 -13.64 1.68 -1.52
N ALA A 71 -14.55 2.17 -0.67
CA ALA A 71 -14.47 3.53 -0.15
C ALA A 71 -13.21 3.67 0.72
N GLY A 72 -12.49 4.78 0.54
CA GLY A 72 -11.31 5.09 1.34
C GLY A 72 -10.05 4.34 0.95
N VAL A 73 -10.09 3.50 -0.07
CA VAL A 73 -8.92 2.77 -0.53
C VAL A 73 -8.31 3.45 -1.76
N LYS A 74 -7.02 3.75 -1.68
CA LYS A 74 -6.24 4.26 -2.81
C LYS A 74 -5.18 3.24 -3.14
N THR A 75 -5.10 2.83 -4.41
CA THR A 75 -4.08 1.90 -4.87
C THR A 75 -2.95 2.69 -5.52
N ILE A 76 -1.72 2.36 -5.18
CA ILE A 76 -0.54 3.04 -5.72
C ILE A 76 0.57 2.02 -6.00
N LEU A 77 1.37 2.31 -7.02
CA LEU A 77 2.55 1.49 -7.31
C LEU A 77 3.66 1.81 -6.31
N ALA A 78 4.45 0.80 -5.98
CA ALA A 78 5.60 0.98 -5.08
C ALA A 78 6.56 2.06 -5.61
N THR A 79 6.76 2.13 -6.92
CA THR A 79 7.64 3.12 -7.54
C THR A 79 7.12 4.55 -7.42
N ASN A 80 5.81 4.72 -7.21
CA ASN A 80 5.15 6.03 -7.09
C ASN A 80 4.82 6.41 -5.66
N LEU A 81 5.21 5.59 -4.70
CA LEU A 81 4.94 5.86 -3.29
C LEU A 81 5.64 7.15 -2.85
N ASN A 82 4.92 8.02 -2.16
CA ASN A 82 5.46 9.30 -1.71
C ASN A 82 5.13 9.55 -0.23
N PRO A 83 5.91 10.40 0.45
CA PRO A 83 5.74 10.63 1.89
C PRO A 83 4.37 11.18 2.26
N THR A 84 3.79 12.06 1.43
CA THR A 84 2.50 12.67 1.73
C THR A 84 1.39 11.63 1.79
N ASP A 85 1.32 10.74 0.81
CA ASP A 85 0.33 9.67 0.79
C ASP A 85 0.48 8.75 1.99
N VAL A 86 1.73 8.45 2.37
CA VAL A 86 2.01 7.59 3.52
C VAL A 86 1.50 8.23 4.82
N LEU A 87 1.79 9.51 5.01
CA LEU A 87 1.41 10.21 6.25
C LEU A 87 -0.10 10.40 6.39
N ILE A 88 -0.80 10.58 5.29
CA ILE A 88 -2.26 10.79 5.30
C ILE A 88 -3.01 9.48 5.59
N ALA A 89 -2.47 8.34 5.17
CA ALA A 89 -3.15 7.07 5.30
C ALA A 89 -3.24 6.62 6.77
N ASP A 90 -4.38 6.04 7.14
CA ASP A 90 -4.56 5.41 8.45
C ASP A 90 -3.89 4.03 8.49
N THR A 91 -3.94 3.34 7.37
CA THR A 91 -3.38 1.98 7.23
C THR A 91 -2.67 1.87 5.89
N LEU A 92 -1.48 1.26 5.92
CA LEU A 92 -0.72 0.94 4.73
C LEU A 92 -0.75 -0.57 4.54
N ILE A 93 -1.18 -1.03 3.38
CA ILE A 93 -1.20 -2.45 3.04
C ILE A 93 -0.25 -2.67 1.88
N PHE A 94 0.79 -3.46 2.11
CA PHE A 94 1.76 -3.83 1.09
C PHE A 94 1.55 -5.29 0.70
N THR A 95 1.66 -5.59 -0.60
CA THR A 95 1.93 -6.97 -0.98
C THR A 95 3.39 -7.26 -0.65
N ARG A 96 3.75 -8.53 -0.46
CA ARG A 96 5.13 -8.91 -0.12
C ARG A 96 6.13 -8.39 -1.15
N SER A 97 5.81 -8.51 -2.44
CA SER A 97 6.68 -8.04 -3.52
C SER A 97 6.87 -6.53 -3.47
N ALA A 98 5.80 -5.79 -3.19
CA ALA A 98 5.87 -4.33 -3.07
C ALA A 98 6.76 -3.92 -1.90
N LEU A 99 6.65 -4.60 -0.77
CA LEU A 99 7.47 -4.32 0.40
C LEU A 99 8.95 -4.55 0.10
N ILE A 100 9.28 -5.67 -0.53
CA ILE A 100 10.65 -5.98 -0.91
C ILE A 100 11.21 -4.90 -1.84
N GLN A 101 10.42 -4.48 -2.81
CA GLN A 101 10.83 -3.44 -3.76
C GLN A 101 11.11 -2.11 -3.05
N ILE A 102 10.29 -1.73 -2.08
CA ILE A 102 10.50 -0.52 -1.29
C ILE A 102 11.74 -0.64 -0.42
N GLU A 103 11.94 -1.78 0.23
CA GLU A 103 13.12 -2.01 1.07
C GLU A 103 14.41 -1.89 0.27
N GLU A 104 14.45 -2.48 -0.93
CA GLU A 104 15.61 -2.39 -1.82
C GLU A 104 15.88 -0.95 -2.23
N TRP A 105 14.83 -0.19 -2.53
CA TRP A 105 14.98 1.19 -2.96
C TRP A 105 15.45 2.10 -1.82
N LEU A 106 15.07 1.80 -0.59
CA LEU A 106 15.44 2.60 0.58
C LEU A 106 16.77 2.20 1.21
N SER A 107 17.31 1.05 0.86
CA SER A 107 18.59 0.57 1.40
C SER A 107 19.82 1.31 0.84
#